data_32a63cf4f8c1e55818875642d1e85427
#
_entry.id   32a63cf4f8c1e55818875642d1e85427
#
_cell.length_a   1.000
_cell.length_b   1.000
_cell.length_c   1.000
_cell.angle_alpha   90.00
_cell.angle_beta   90.00
_cell.angle_gamma   90.00
#
_symmetry.space_group_name_H-M   'P 1'
#
loop_
_entity.id
_entity.type
_entity.pdbx_description
1 polymer ?
#
loop_
_entity_poly.entity_id
_entity_poly.type
_entity_poly.pdbx_seq_one_letter_code
_entity_poly.pdbx_strand_id
1 'polypeptide(L)'
;KLWKLFDKKIDEVLYTKDDGEQKTCRQIFELETKLFLCLVDMKFKGVRIDRSKAILFGRHLKKRRDQIIKAIENITTVKVDIWAAASIKKLLDHLCIKDYKVTPKSKMPQLPKNYLKTHNNKCLRMIAKAREYDKAVNTFIDGLLEYVHEGRIHADINQIRSDTGGTVTGR
;
A
#
# COMPACT_ATOMS: atom_id res chain seq x y z
N LYS A 1 -12.10 24.29 33.60
CA LYS A 1 -10.73 24.91 33.64
C LYS A 1 -9.90 24.55 32.38
N LEU A 2 -9.83 23.28 31.97
CA LEU A 2 -9.05 22.85 30.79
C LEU A 2 -9.51 23.51 29.49
N TRP A 3 -10.83 23.61 29.26
CA TRP A 3 -11.37 24.24 28.03
C TRP A 3 -10.96 25.72 27.91
N LYS A 4 -11.00 26.49 29.01
CA LYS A 4 -10.54 27.90 29.00
C LYS A 4 -9.05 28.03 28.67
N LEU A 5 -8.23 27.09 29.15
CA LEU A 5 -6.79 27.08 28.87
C LEU A 5 -6.55 26.72 27.42
N PHE A 6 -7.27 25.72 26.92
CA PHE A 6 -7.20 25.28 25.49
C PHE A 6 -7.62 26.41 24.56
N ASP A 7 -8.77 27.03 24.85
CA ASP A 7 -9.33 28.14 24.05
C ASP A 7 -8.37 29.32 23.95
N LYS A 8 -7.67 29.63 25.04
CA LYS A 8 -6.62 30.66 25.05
C LYS A 8 -5.41 30.23 24.20
N LYS A 9 -4.98 28.97 24.30
CA LYS A 9 -3.81 28.47 23.57
C LYS A 9 -4.01 28.39 22.06
N ILE A 10 -5.21 28.07 21.57
CA ILE A 10 -5.44 28.00 20.14
C ILE A 10 -5.48 29.36 19.45
N ASP A 11 -5.59 30.46 20.23
CA ASP A 11 -5.53 31.84 19.73
C ASP A 11 -4.11 32.42 19.76
N GLU A 12 -3.13 31.71 20.34
CA GLU A 12 -1.75 32.16 20.30
C GLU A 12 -1.25 32.22 18.85
N VAL A 13 -0.59 33.33 18.50
CA VAL A 13 -0.05 33.54 17.15
C VAL A 13 1.09 32.56 16.92
N LEU A 14 0.96 31.72 15.90
CA LEU A 14 2.01 30.78 15.49
C LEU A 14 3.09 31.45 14.63
N TYR A 15 2.65 32.25 13.69
CA TYR A 15 3.52 33.05 12.83
C TYR A 15 2.73 34.18 12.17
N THR A 16 3.45 35.20 11.74
CA THR A 16 2.90 36.30 10.93
C THR A 16 3.45 36.20 9.51
N LYS A 17 2.59 36.28 8.51
CA LYS A 17 2.99 36.31 7.12
C LYS A 17 3.61 37.66 6.75
N ASP A 18 4.26 37.70 5.58
CA ASP A 18 4.88 38.94 5.05
C ASP A 18 3.87 40.07 4.81
N ASP A 19 2.60 39.75 4.58
CA ASP A 19 1.48 40.70 4.44
C ASP A 19 0.90 41.18 5.77
N GLY A 20 1.47 40.75 6.91
CA GLY A 20 1.01 41.10 8.27
C GLY A 20 -0.10 40.21 8.80
N GLU A 21 -0.61 39.24 8.02
CA GLU A 21 -1.66 38.33 8.50
C GLU A 21 -1.12 37.38 9.56
N GLN A 22 -1.73 37.41 10.76
CA GLN A 22 -1.39 36.51 11.85
C GLN A 22 -2.12 35.17 11.70
N LYS A 23 -1.41 34.07 11.83
CA LYS A 23 -1.94 32.72 11.81
C LYS A 23 -1.94 32.10 13.19
N THR A 24 -3.10 31.58 13.57
CA THR A 24 -3.33 30.89 14.85
C THR A 24 -3.80 29.46 14.61
N CYS A 25 -3.77 28.62 15.63
CA CYS A 25 -4.35 27.28 15.55
C CYS A 25 -5.88 27.32 15.42
N ARG A 26 -6.56 28.40 15.77
CA ARG A 26 -8.03 28.50 15.71
C ARG A 26 -8.59 28.23 14.32
N GLN A 27 -8.00 28.80 13.30
CA GLN A 27 -8.45 28.60 11.91
C GLN A 27 -8.39 27.12 11.49
N ILE A 28 -7.32 26.42 11.90
CA ILE A 28 -7.15 24.99 11.64
C ILE A 28 -8.17 24.20 12.45
N PHE A 29 -8.34 24.51 13.73
CA PHE A 29 -9.30 23.86 14.61
C PHE A 29 -10.74 23.97 14.09
N GLU A 30 -11.16 25.15 13.64
CA GLU A 30 -12.47 25.37 13.07
C GLU A 30 -12.67 24.60 11.76
N LEU A 31 -11.65 24.56 10.90
CA LEU A 31 -11.66 23.79 9.66
C LEU A 31 -11.83 22.29 9.96
N GLU A 32 -10.99 21.77 10.84
CA GLU A 32 -11.00 20.35 11.23
C GLU A 32 -12.32 19.94 11.91
N THR A 33 -12.88 20.84 12.75
CA THR A 33 -14.16 20.60 13.40
C THR A 33 -15.30 20.54 12.40
N LYS A 34 -15.33 21.43 11.40
CA LYS A 34 -16.33 21.39 10.32
C LYS A 34 -16.14 20.16 9.42
N LEU A 35 -14.89 19.84 9.10
CA LEU A 35 -14.56 18.68 8.29
C LEU A 35 -14.94 17.37 8.99
N PHE A 36 -14.83 17.30 10.32
CA PHE A 36 -15.15 16.09 11.08
C PHE A 36 -16.56 15.56 10.80
N LEU A 37 -17.56 16.43 10.73
CA LEU A 37 -18.93 16.04 10.42
C LEU A 37 -19.04 15.40 9.03
N CYS A 38 -18.37 15.98 8.04
CA CYS A 38 -18.31 15.40 6.68
C CYS A 38 -17.65 14.01 6.68
N LEU A 39 -16.59 13.83 7.47
CA LEU A 39 -15.90 12.54 7.55
C LEU A 39 -16.73 11.47 8.25
N VAL A 40 -17.49 11.86 9.27
CA VAL A 40 -18.47 10.97 9.91
C VAL A 40 -19.51 10.51 8.90
N ASP A 41 -20.09 11.43 8.13
CA ASP A 41 -21.07 11.10 7.09
C ASP A 41 -20.46 10.21 6.00
N MET A 42 -19.25 10.49 5.56
CA MET A 42 -18.52 9.65 4.60
C MET A 42 -18.29 8.23 5.15
N LYS A 43 -17.91 8.09 6.42
CA LYS A 43 -17.75 6.80 7.07
C LYS A 43 -19.07 6.03 7.13
N PHE A 44 -20.17 6.67 7.56
CA PHE A 44 -21.49 6.05 7.60
C PHE A 44 -21.98 5.66 6.19
N LYS A 45 -21.82 6.52 5.21
CA LYS A 45 -22.20 6.24 3.83
C LYS A 45 -21.38 5.12 3.22
N GLY A 46 -20.09 5.06 3.52
CA GLY A 46 -19.15 4.09 2.99
C GLY A 46 -18.97 4.17 1.46
N VAL A 47 -18.02 3.40 0.95
CA VAL A 47 -17.71 3.30 -0.48
C VAL A 47 -18.35 2.05 -1.07
N ARG A 48 -19.16 2.21 -2.10
CA ARG A 48 -19.81 1.08 -2.79
C ARG A 48 -18.79 0.23 -3.55
N ILE A 49 -18.84 -1.07 -3.37
CA ILE A 49 -17.97 -2.06 -4.03
C ILE A 49 -18.83 -3.02 -4.86
N ASP A 50 -18.50 -3.16 -6.13
CA ASP A 50 -19.03 -4.22 -6.97
C ASP A 50 -18.25 -5.52 -6.70
N ARG A 51 -18.78 -6.31 -5.76
CA ARG A 51 -18.14 -7.56 -5.32
C ARG A 51 -17.94 -8.55 -6.47
N SER A 52 -18.92 -8.63 -7.39
CA SER A 52 -18.85 -9.57 -8.51
C SER A 52 -17.72 -9.21 -9.46
N LYS A 53 -17.60 -7.93 -9.81
CA LYS A 53 -16.48 -7.44 -10.64
C LYS A 53 -15.15 -7.60 -9.95
N ALA A 54 -15.04 -7.33 -8.65
CA ALA A 54 -13.80 -7.50 -7.90
C ALA A 54 -13.33 -8.96 -7.92
N ILE A 55 -14.22 -9.92 -7.66
CA ILE A 55 -13.91 -11.36 -7.72
C ILE A 55 -13.50 -11.77 -9.13
N LEU A 56 -14.22 -11.34 -10.16
CA LEU A 56 -13.89 -11.66 -11.55
C LEU A 56 -12.51 -11.13 -11.94
N PHE A 57 -12.23 -9.89 -11.56
CA PHE A 57 -10.93 -9.27 -11.81
C PHE A 57 -9.80 -9.99 -11.06
N GLY A 58 -10.03 -10.38 -9.79
CA GLY A 58 -9.09 -11.18 -9.01
C GLY A 58 -8.75 -12.51 -9.69
N ARG A 59 -9.76 -13.24 -10.19
CA ARG A 59 -9.56 -14.48 -10.95
C ARG A 59 -8.73 -14.25 -12.22
N HIS A 60 -8.98 -13.15 -12.92
CA HIS A 60 -8.23 -12.77 -14.11
C HIS A 60 -6.75 -12.53 -13.81
N LEU A 61 -6.45 -11.79 -12.72
CA LEU A 61 -5.08 -11.54 -12.29
C LEU A 61 -4.38 -12.82 -11.83
N LYS A 62 -5.06 -13.69 -11.07
CA LYS A 62 -4.53 -15.02 -10.68
C LYS A 62 -4.15 -15.84 -11.90
N LYS A 63 -5.03 -15.91 -12.89
CA LYS A 63 -4.76 -16.62 -14.18
C LYS A 63 -3.53 -16.04 -14.88
N ARG A 64 -3.42 -14.71 -14.97
CA ARG A 64 -2.26 -14.03 -15.56
C ARG A 64 -0.95 -14.34 -14.81
N ARG A 65 -0.97 -14.30 -13.47
CA ARG A 65 0.16 -14.70 -12.63
C ARG A 65 0.60 -16.14 -12.95
N ASP A 66 -0.33 -17.08 -12.94
CA ASP A 66 -0.05 -18.49 -13.16
C ASP A 66 0.48 -18.78 -14.56
N GLN A 67 -0.01 -18.05 -15.57
CA GLN A 67 0.54 -18.11 -16.93
C GLN A 67 2.01 -17.66 -16.98
N ILE A 68 2.36 -16.59 -16.24
CA ILE A 68 3.74 -16.12 -16.16
C ILE A 68 4.63 -17.15 -15.46
N ILE A 69 4.18 -17.72 -14.34
CA ILE A 69 4.93 -18.75 -13.61
C ILE A 69 5.19 -19.97 -14.53
N LYS A 70 4.14 -20.47 -15.18
CA LYS A 70 4.29 -21.56 -16.16
C LYS A 70 5.25 -21.23 -17.31
N ALA A 71 5.22 -19.99 -17.79
CA ALA A 71 6.15 -19.58 -18.84
C ALA A 71 7.61 -19.57 -18.36
N ILE A 72 7.87 -19.18 -17.10
CA ILE A 72 9.20 -19.26 -16.48
C ILE A 72 9.61 -20.74 -16.37
N GLU A 73 8.73 -21.60 -15.87
CA GLU A 73 8.98 -23.04 -15.73
C GLU A 73 9.29 -23.70 -17.08
N ASN A 74 8.56 -23.35 -18.14
CA ASN A 74 8.82 -23.86 -19.48
C ASN A 74 10.17 -23.42 -20.06
N ILE A 75 10.64 -22.19 -19.73
CA ILE A 75 11.92 -21.67 -20.20
C ILE A 75 13.09 -22.29 -19.42
N THR A 76 12.90 -22.51 -18.12
CA THR A 76 14.01 -22.87 -17.21
C THR A 76 13.94 -24.29 -16.67
N THR A 77 12.84 -25.02 -16.93
CA THR A 77 12.55 -26.34 -16.34
C THR A 77 12.55 -26.40 -14.81
N VAL A 78 12.64 -25.23 -14.15
CA VAL A 78 12.67 -25.09 -12.68
C VAL A 78 11.30 -24.65 -12.20
N LYS A 79 10.70 -25.40 -11.26
CA LYS A 79 9.49 -24.97 -10.56
C LYS A 79 9.79 -23.76 -9.66
N VAL A 80 9.03 -22.68 -9.85
CA VAL A 80 9.29 -21.41 -9.18
C VAL A 80 8.14 -21.01 -8.26
N ASP A 81 8.46 -20.91 -6.97
CA ASP A 81 7.67 -20.13 -6.03
C ASP A 81 8.22 -18.70 -6.00
N ILE A 82 7.40 -17.74 -6.43
CA ILE A 82 7.81 -16.34 -6.60
C ILE A 82 8.14 -15.61 -5.29
N TRP A 83 7.74 -16.15 -4.13
CA TRP A 83 8.00 -15.56 -2.81
C TRP A 83 9.06 -16.31 -2.02
N ALA A 84 9.25 -17.60 -2.26
CA ALA A 84 10.21 -18.42 -1.53
C ALA A 84 11.64 -18.13 -1.98
N ALA A 85 12.46 -17.57 -1.09
CA ALA A 85 13.84 -17.20 -1.38
C ALA A 85 14.70 -18.40 -1.86
N ALA A 86 14.45 -19.60 -1.31
CA ALA A 86 15.13 -20.82 -1.72
C ALA A 86 14.79 -21.24 -3.15
N SER A 87 13.51 -21.07 -3.56
CA SER A 87 13.08 -21.36 -4.94
C SER A 87 13.71 -20.38 -5.92
N ILE A 88 13.71 -19.09 -5.55
CA ILE A 88 14.35 -18.03 -6.36
C ILE A 88 15.86 -18.28 -6.48
N LYS A 89 16.54 -18.73 -5.40
CA LYS A 89 17.96 -19.07 -5.46
C LYS A 89 18.24 -20.17 -6.49
N LYS A 90 17.45 -21.25 -6.48
CA LYS A 90 17.59 -22.34 -7.48
C LYS A 90 17.45 -21.81 -8.91
N LEU A 91 16.51 -20.90 -9.14
CA LEU A 91 16.34 -20.27 -10.45
C LEU A 91 17.53 -19.40 -10.83
N LEU A 92 18.07 -18.59 -9.91
CA LEU A 92 19.26 -17.76 -10.16
C LEU A 92 20.50 -18.61 -10.49
N ASP A 93 20.70 -19.69 -9.73
CA ASP A 93 21.79 -20.64 -9.94
C ASP A 93 21.66 -21.30 -11.34
N HIS A 94 20.44 -21.71 -11.73
CA HIS A 94 20.18 -22.27 -13.07
C HIS A 94 20.44 -21.24 -14.18
N LEU A 95 20.13 -19.97 -13.96
CA LEU A 95 20.37 -18.88 -14.92
C LEU A 95 21.80 -18.32 -14.87
N CYS A 96 22.68 -18.87 -14.02
CA CYS A 96 24.05 -18.41 -13.79
C CYS A 96 24.14 -16.93 -13.38
N ILE A 97 23.11 -16.38 -12.68
CA ILE A 97 23.06 -15.00 -12.23
C ILE A 97 23.63 -14.91 -10.82
N LYS A 98 24.69 -14.12 -10.64
CA LYS A 98 25.41 -13.96 -9.35
C LYS A 98 25.46 -12.52 -8.84
N ASP A 99 24.94 -11.54 -9.60
CA ASP A 99 25.01 -10.11 -9.34
C ASP A 99 23.89 -9.60 -8.40
N TYR A 100 23.57 -10.35 -7.36
CA TYR A 100 22.55 -10.00 -6.38
C TYR A 100 23.12 -9.90 -4.95
N LYS A 101 22.46 -9.07 -4.12
CA LYS A 101 22.80 -8.98 -2.70
C LYS A 101 22.22 -10.17 -1.93
N VAL A 102 22.92 -10.59 -0.88
CA VAL A 102 22.47 -11.67 0.01
C VAL A 102 22.15 -11.14 1.39
N THR A 103 21.23 -11.80 2.09
CA THR A 103 20.94 -11.50 3.50
C THR A 103 22.11 -11.96 4.38
N PRO A 104 22.57 -11.14 5.36
CA PRO A 104 23.73 -11.48 6.19
C PRO A 104 23.58 -12.79 6.97
N LYS A 105 22.36 -13.04 7.52
CA LYS A 105 22.10 -14.22 8.36
C LYS A 105 21.79 -15.48 7.55
N SER A 106 20.88 -15.42 6.60
CA SER A 106 20.38 -16.60 5.88
C SER A 106 21.09 -16.88 4.56
N LYS A 107 21.98 -15.97 4.12
CA LYS A 107 22.69 -16.03 2.82
C LYS A 107 21.75 -16.25 1.62
N MET A 108 20.49 -15.80 1.76
CA MET A 108 19.49 -15.90 0.70
C MET A 108 19.48 -14.64 -0.17
N PRO A 109 19.10 -14.75 -1.46
CA PRO A 109 19.09 -13.62 -2.38
C PRO A 109 18.10 -12.55 -1.95
N GLN A 110 18.57 -11.30 -1.93
CA GLN A 110 17.72 -10.12 -1.76
C GLN A 110 17.44 -9.52 -3.13
N LEU A 111 16.18 -9.62 -3.56
CA LEU A 111 15.74 -9.13 -4.87
C LEU A 111 14.73 -8.00 -4.68
N PRO A 112 15.20 -6.76 -4.51
CA PRO A 112 14.31 -5.62 -4.42
C PRO A 112 13.53 -5.42 -5.74
N LYS A 113 12.35 -4.80 -5.65
CA LYS A 113 11.44 -4.61 -6.78
C LYS A 113 12.14 -3.95 -7.99
N ASN A 114 12.96 -2.93 -7.74
CA ASN A 114 13.69 -2.23 -8.80
C ASN A 114 14.69 -3.13 -9.50
N TYR A 115 15.47 -3.92 -8.76
CA TYR A 115 16.41 -4.88 -9.33
C TYR A 115 15.70 -5.85 -10.29
N LEU A 116 14.59 -6.46 -9.85
CA LEU A 116 13.82 -7.38 -10.68
C LEU A 116 13.26 -6.72 -11.95
N LYS A 117 12.80 -5.46 -11.84
CA LYS A 117 12.19 -4.74 -12.98
C LYS A 117 13.19 -4.31 -14.05
N THR A 118 14.37 -3.88 -13.63
CA THR A 118 15.41 -3.31 -14.52
C THR A 118 16.41 -4.35 -15.01
N HIS A 119 16.38 -5.56 -14.46
CA HIS A 119 17.33 -6.60 -14.82
C HIS A 119 17.20 -7.04 -16.28
N ASN A 120 18.35 -7.30 -16.95
CA ASN A 120 18.39 -7.71 -18.36
C ASN A 120 17.73 -9.06 -18.61
N ASN A 121 17.74 -9.96 -17.64
CA ASN A 121 17.15 -11.29 -17.78
C ASN A 121 15.60 -11.22 -17.78
N LYS A 122 14.99 -11.83 -18.80
CA LYS A 122 13.54 -11.85 -18.99
C LYS A 122 12.80 -12.54 -17.83
N CYS A 123 13.34 -13.66 -17.32
CA CYS A 123 12.69 -14.41 -16.23
C CYS A 123 12.58 -13.59 -14.94
N LEU A 124 13.59 -12.76 -14.60
CA LEU A 124 13.53 -11.91 -13.43
C LEU A 124 12.48 -10.80 -13.59
N ARG A 125 12.35 -10.19 -14.76
CA ARG A 125 11.26 -9.25 -15.04
C ARG A 125 9.88 -9.91 -14.97
N MET A 126 9.77 -11.16 -15.41
CA MET A 126 8.54 -11.94 -15.30
C MET A 126 8.17 -12.23 -13.84
N ILE A 127 9.15 -12.53 -12.97
CA ILE A 127 8.93 -12.67 -11.53
C ILE A 127 8.42 -11.36 -10.93
N ALA A 128 9.02 -10.21 -11.28
CA ALA A 128 8.54 -8.91 -10.84
C ALA A 128 7.05 -8.71 -11.17
N LYS A 129 6.66 -9.06 -12.40
CA LYS A 129 5.28 -8.93 -12.87
C LYS A 129 4.33 -9.91 -12.18
N ALA A 130 4.75 -11.16 -11.97
CA ALA A 130 3.97 -12.14 -11.23
C ALA A 130 3.72 -11.71 -9.78
N ARG A 131 4.75 -11.18 -9.10
CA ARG A 131 4.62 -10.59 -7.74
C ARG A 131 3.66 -9.40 -7.71
N GLU A 132 3.65 -8.55 -8.75
CA GLU A 132 2.70 -7.43 -8.83
C GLU A 132 1.26 -7.93 -8.92
N TYR A 133 0.98 -8.93 -9.75
CA TYR A 133 -0.36 -9.51 -9.85
C TYR A 133 -0.78 -10.20 -8.56
N ASP A 134 0.12 -10.97 -7.96
CA ASP A 134 -0.14 -11.68 -6.70
C ASP A 134 -0.46 -10.68 -5.56
N LYS A 135 0.35 -9.63 -5.41
CA LYS A 135 0.10 -8.57 -4.42
C LYS A 135 -1.21 -7.82 -4.70
N ALA A 136 -1.52 -7.54 -5.98
CA ALA A 136 -2.77 -6.89 -6.35
C ALA A 136 -3.99 -7.71 -5.92
N VAL A 137 -3.92 -9.01 -6.05
CA VAL A 137 -5.00 -9.90 -5.62
C VAL A 137 -5.06 -9.98 -4.10
N ASN A 138 -4.00 -10.46 -3.46
CA ASN A 138 -4.02 -10.80 -2.03
C ASN A 138 -4.18 -9.57 -1.13
N THR A 139 -3.53 -8.45 -1.48
CA THR A 139 -3.56 -7.25 -0.64
C THR A 139 -4.75 -6.34 -0.97
N PHE A 140 -5.03 -6.12 -2.27
CA PHE A 140 -6.04 -5.12 -2.64
C PHE A 140 -7.41 -5.72 -2.93
N ILE A 141 -7.50 -6.89 -3.57
CA ILE A 141 -8.79 -7.47 -3.91
C ILE A 141 -9.32 -8.30 -2.76
N ASP A 142 -8.60 -9.37 -2.37
CA ASP A 142 -9.06 -10.29 -1.33
C ASP A 142 -9.13 -9.54 0.03
N GLY A 143 -8.10 -8.71 0.37
CA GLY A 143 -8.11 -7.90 1.58
C GLY A 143 -9.26 -6.88 1.64
N LEU A 144 -9.58 -6.19 0.54
CA LEU A 144 -10.73 -5.27 0.52
C LEU A 144 -12.07 -6.01 0.64
N LEU A 145 -12.19 -7.19 0.04
CA LEU A 145 -13.44 -7.96 0.07
C LEU A 145 -13.80 -8.47 1.47
N GLU A 146 -12.81 -8.63 2.37
CA GLU A 146 -13.03 -8.98 3.78
C GLU A 146 -13.77 -7.88 4.55
N TYR A 147 -13.59 -6.61 4.15
CA TYR A 147 -14.21 -5.46 4.81
C TYR A 147 -15.54 -5.02 4.17
N VAL A 148 -16.03 -5.76 3.17
CA VAL A 148 -17.31 -5.42 2.51
C VAL A 148 -18.48 -5.87 3.37
N HIS A 149 -19.26 -4.91 3.87
CA HIS A 149 -20.53 -5.12 4.56
C HIS A 149 -21.64 -4.50 3.71
N GLU A 150 -22.69 -5.24 3.39
CA GLU A 150 -23.82 -4.81 2.56
C GLU A 150 -23.44 -4.09 1.24
N GLY A 151 -22.36 -4.59 0.60
CA GLY A 151 -21.85 -4.01 -0.65
C GLY A 151 -21.07 -2.70 -0.51
N ARG A 152 -20.69 -2.33 0.71
CA ARG A 152 -19.91 -1.12 1.02
C ARG A 152 -18.73 -1.42 1.92
N ILE A 153 -17.72 -0.57 1.85
CA ILE A 153 -16.60 -0.53 2.78
C ILE A 153 -16.66 0.77 3.57
N HIS A 154 -16.57 0.66 4.89
CA HIS A 154 -16.58 1.77 5.83
C HIS A 154 -15.17 1.97 6.38
N ALA A 155 -14.38 2.79 5.69
CA ALA A 155 -13.01 3.07 6.07
C ALA A 155 -12.92 4.09 7.22
N ASP A 156 -11.92 3.94 8.09
CA ASP A 156 -11.54 4.98 9.04
C ASP A 156 -10.72 6.04 8.32
N ILE A 157 -11.17 7.29 8.43
CA ILE A 157 -10.51 8.45 7.83
C ILE A 157 -9.81 9.21 8.95
N ASN A 158 -8.48 9.14 8.98
CA ASN A 158 -7.67 9.77 9.99
C ASN A 158 -7.14 11.11 9.47
N GLN A 159 -7.67 12.22 9.97
CA GLN A 159 -7.25 13.58 9.60
C GLN A 159 -5.88 13.94 10.15
N ILE A 160 -5.61 13.52 11.39
CA ILE A 160 -4.42 13.88 12.14
C ILE A 160 -3.64 12.61 12.48
N ARG A 161 -2.32 12.71 12.51
CA ARG A 161 -1.47 11.59 12.90
C ARG A 161 -1.68 11.25 14.37
N SER A 162 -1.95 9.97 14.63
CA SER A 162 -1.95 9.36 15.96
C SER A 162 -0.90 8.25 15.99
N ASP A 163 -0.71 7.61 17.14
CA ASP A 163 0.17 6.45 17.30
C ASP A 163 -0.24 5.26 16.43
N THR A 164 -1.52 5.21 16.03
CA THR A 164 -2.10 4.13 15.23
C THR A 164 -2.21 4.43 13.74
N GLY A 165 -1.90 5.65 13.30
CA GLY A 165 -1.98 6.04 11.89
C GLY A 165 -2.25 7.52 11.66
N GLY A 166 -2.60 7.88 10.43
CA GLY A 166 -2.87 9.25 10.02
C GLY A 166 -1.72 9.92 9.28
N THR A 167 -1.86 11.18 8.95
CA THR A 167 -0.86 11.93 8.18
C THR A 167 -0.26 13.08 8.97
N VAL A 168 1.01 13.40 8.71
CA VAL A 168 1.69 14.56 9.33
C VAL A 168 1.25 15.87 8.67
N THR A 169 0.87 15.81 7.40
CA THR A 169 0.61 16.97 6.54
C THR A 169 -0.86 17.17 6.19
N GLY A 170 -1.78 16.40 6.78
CA GLY A 170 -3.20 16.46 6.45
C GLY A 170 -3.57 16.01 5.03
N ARG A 171 -2.69 15.24 4.37
CA ARG A 171 -2.92 14.71 3.01
C ARG A 171 -3.40 13.27 3.04
#